data_a8a9672b9dc101c7db7660f5a7d750cc
#
_entry.id   a8a9672b9dc101c7db7660f5a7d750cc
#
_cell.length_a   1.000
_cell.length_b   1.000
_cell.length_c   1.000
_cell.angle_alpha   90.00
_cell.angle_beta   90.00
_cell.angle_gamma   90.00
#
_symmetry.space_group_name_H-M   'P 1'
#
loop_
_entity.id
_entity.type
_entity.pdbx_description
1 polymer ?
#
loop_
_entity_poly.entity_id
_entity_poly.type
_entity_poly.pdbx_seq_one_letter_code
_entity_poly.pdbx_strand_id
1 'polypeptide(L)'
;MQTRRDFLKNSGTFAAGAMLFPSLSTPFKKAKNIGIQLYTFRNEMMADAAGTLKQLAALGIKQIESAGSNKGYYYGLKPQEMKNICSDLGMKLSSGHIHLDNKWQQTMEDAVASGQEYLICSSMPSPEQTVDNYKKTAAAFNKAGEDCKKLNIKFGYHNHDFEFEKVNGEVLYDVLLNNTDADLVNMELDLGWVVATGNDPLTYFKNYPGRFPLWHLKDMDLAKKHSTEFGKGALNIKQILQQSKLSGMKYFYVEQEEYTHSPMESMKENMAYLKKLNF
;
A
#
# COMPACT_ATOMS: atom_id res chain seq x y z
N MET A 1 -62.35 12.18 -35.18
CA MET A 1 -61.07 12.60 -35.78
C MET A 1 -60.52 13.74 -34.94
N GLN A 2 -59.57 13.49 -34.09
CA GLN A 2 -58.88 14.57 -33.34
C GLN A 2 -57.86 15.23 -34.26
N THR A 3 -57.94 16.56 -34.35
CA THR A 3 -57.05 17.31 -35.24
C THR A 3 -55.71 17.62 -34.60
N ARG A 4 -54.66 17.78 -35.42
CA ARG A 4 -53.29 18.13 -34.96
C ARG A 4 -53.19 19.36 -34.05
N ARG A 5 -54.27 20.14 -33.99
CA ARG A 5 -54.37 21.37 -33.20
C ARG A 5 -54.71 21.09 -31.73
N ASP A 6 -55.36 19.94 -31.44
CA ASP A 6 -55.74 19.56 -30.08
C ASP A 6 -54.57 18.91 -29.35
N PHE A 7 -53.62 18.33 -30.09
CA PHE A 7 -52.39 17.73 -29.52
C PHE A 7 -51.42 18.82 -28.99
N LEU A 8 -51.40 20.00 -29.61
CA LEU A 8 -50.48 21.09 -29.22
C LEU A 8 -50.98 21.95 -28.06
N LYS A 9 -52.25 21.82 -27.65
CA LYS A 9 -52.79 22.57 -26.51
C LYS A 9 -52.60 21.88 -25.15
N ASN A 10 -52.30 20.58 -25.14
CA ASN A 10 -52.04 19.81 -23.91
C ASN A 10 -50.57 19.60 -23.58
N SER A 11 -49.66 20.23 -24.32
CA SER A 11 -48.20 20.19 -24.05
C SER A 11 -47.72 21.46 -23.34
N GLY A 12 -48.50 21.92 -22.40
CA GLY A 12 -48.18 23.08 -21.58
C GLY A 12 -47.54 22.64 -20.26
N THR A 13 -46.36 23.19 -20.01
CA THR A 13 -45.60 23.19 -18.73
C THR A 13 -44.86 21.90 -18.37
N PHE A 14 -43.81 21.58 -19.14
CA PHE A 14 -42.62 21.03 -18.51
C PHE A 14 -41.81 22.19 -17.94
N ALA A 15 -41.97 22.45 -16.66
CA ALA A 15 -41.04 23.29 -15.92
C ALA A 15 -39.68 22.55 -15.94
N ALA A 16 -38.70 23.13 -16.64
CA ALA A 16 -37.31 22.72 -16.55
C ALA A 16 -36.84 23.04 -15.13
N GLY A 17 -37.09 22.11 -14.21
CA GLY A 17 -36.42 22.07 -12.92
C GLY A 17 -34.96 21.77 -13.19
N ALA A 18 -34.12 22.81 -13.24
CA ALA A 18 -32.68 22.64 -13.09
C ALA A 18 -32.45 22.00 -11.73
N MET A 19 -32.29 20.67 -11.70
CA MET A 19 -31.74 20.00 -10.53
C MET A 19 -30.31 20.52 -10.38
N LEU A 20 -30.16 21.54 -9.55
CA LEU A 20 -28.89 21.89 -8.94
C LEU A 20 -28.47 20.69 -8.11
N PHE A 21 -27.71 19.77 -8.72
CA PHE A 21 -26.92 18.84 -7.95
C PHE A 21 -25.94 19.69 -7.15
N PRO A 22 -26.03 19.73 -5.81
CA PRO A 22 -24.98 20.36 -5.05
C PRO A 22 -23.72 19.56 -5.40
N SER A 23 -22.76 20.18 -6.05
CA SER A 23 -21.41 19.67 -6.11
C SER A 23 -20.92 19.64 -4.67
N LEU A 24 -21.12 18.52 -3.99
CA LEU A 24 -20.44 18.21 -2.74
C LEU A 24 -18.95 18.05 -3.07
N SER A 25 -18.29 19.18 -3.30
CA SER A 25 -16.84 19.27 -3.18
C SER A 25 -16.56 19.08 -1.68
N THR A 26 -16.46 17.81 -1.25
CA THR A 26 -15.83 17.52 0.03
C THR A 26 -14.44 18.16 -0.02
N PRO A 27 -14.10 19.04 0.94
CA PRO A 27 -12.77 19.63 0.92
C PRO A 27 -11.76 18.49 1.01
N PHE A 28 -10.91 18.38 0.01
CA PHE A 28 -9.84 17.40 -0.03
C PHE A 28 -8.98 17.59 1.23
N LYS A 29 -8.89 16.56 2.08
CA LYS A 29 -8.06 16.62 3.28
C LYS A 29 -6.61 16.43 2.86
N LYS A 30 -5.72 17.31 3.36
CA LYS A 30 -4.26 17.10 3.23
C LYS A 30 -3.90 15.72 3.78
N ALA A 31 -2.96 15.02 3.15
CA ALA A 31 -2.42 13.76 3.64
C ALA A 31 -1.94 13.91 5.09
N LYS A 32 -2.70 13.38 6.04
CA LYS A 32 -2.41 13.59 7.47
C LYS A 32 -1.53 12.50 8.07
N ASN A 33 -1.50 11.31 7.47
CA ASN A 33 -0.85 10.13 8.05
C ASN A 33 0.08 9.47 7.02
N ILE A 34 1.09 10.22 6.56
CA ILE A 34 2.07 9.70 5.61
C ILE A 34 2.91 8.67 6.33
N GLY A 35 2.99 7.47 5.75
CA GLY A 35 3.82 6.37 6.20
C GLY A 35 5.12 6.26 5.41
N ILE A 36 6.07 5.51 5.96
CA ILE A 36 7.32 5.13 5.30
C ILE A 36 7.60 3.65 5.49
N GLN A 37 8.04 2.99 4.41
CA GLN A 37 8.70 1.69 4.47
C GLN A 37 10.19 1.90 4.81
N LEU A 38 10.65 1.33 5.93
CA LEU A 38 12.01 1.55 6.43
C LEU A 38 13.12 0.99 5.55
N TYR A 39 12.80 0.12 4.59
CA TYR A 39 13.77 -0.32 3.60
C TYR A 39 14.32 0.85 2.77
N THR A 40 13.55 1.92 2.62
CA THR A 40 13.98 3.20 2.06
C THR A 40 15.21 3.77 2.76
N PHE A 41 15.34 3.53 4.06
CA PHE A 41 16.44 4.00 4.91
C PHE A 41 17.26 2.86 5.49
N ARG A 42 17.32 1.71 4.79
CA ARG A 42 17.94 0.46 5.28
C ARG A 42 19.35 0.63 5.84
N ASN A 43 20.17 1.45 5.20
CA ASN A 43 21.55 1.69 5.63
C ASN A 43 21.62 2.60 6.87
N GLU A 44 20.86 3.68 6.88
CA GLU A 44 20.75 4.62 7.99
C GLU A 44 20.14 3.94 9.22
N MET A 45 19.10 3.14 9.03
CA MET A 45 18.49 2.33 10.10
C MET A 45 19.46 1.29 10.68
N MET A 46 20.27 0.69 9.83
CA MET A 46 21.32 -0.24 10.29
C MET A 46 22.45 0.45 11.07
N ALA A 47 22.76 1.69 10.74
CA ALA A 47 23.79 2.49 11.40
C ALA A 47 23.28 3.09 12.73
N ASP A 48 22.13 3.76 12.71
CA ASP A 48 21.49 4.40 13.88
C ASP A 48 19.97 4.40 13.71
N ALA A 49 19.30 3.38 14.19
CA ALA A 49 17.85 3.26 14.06
C ALA A 49 17.10 4.39 14.80
N ALA A 50 17.49 4.71 16.02
CA ALA A 50 16.82 5.73 16.82
C ALA A 50 17.00 7.14 16.24
N GLY A 51 18.20 7.49 15.81
CA GLY A 51 18.50 8.77 15.16
C GLY A 51 17.79 8.92 13.82
N THR A 52 17.71 7.84 13.02
CA THR A 52 16.97 7.83 11.74
C THR A 52 15.48 8.04 11.97
N LEU A 53 14.87 7.33 12.91
CA LEU A 53 13.46 7.52 13.27
C LEU A 53 13.16 8.95 13.72
N LYS A 54 14.05 9.57 14.50
CA LYS A 54 13.93 10.97 14.91
C LYS A 54 13.94 11.93 13.71
N GLN A 55 14.79 11.68 12.71
CA GLN A 55 14.83 12.50 11.49
C GLN A 55 13.53 12.32 10.67
N LEU A 56 13.02 11.10 10.54
CA LEU A 56 11.77 10.80 9.86
C LEU A 56 10.56 11.47 10.54
N ALA A 57 10.50 11.44 11.86
CA ALA A 57 9.48 12.16 12.62
C ALA A 57 9.52 13.68 12.37
N ALA A 58 10.73 14.28 12.29
CA ALA A 58 10.92 15.70 11.99
C ALA A 58 10.44 16.07 10.58
N LEU A 59 10.46 15.15 9.61
CA LEU A 59 9.87 15.36 8.28
C LEU A 59 8.34 15.33 8.30
N GLY A 60 7.73 14.81 9.37
CA GLY A 60 6.29 14.69 9.52
C GLY A 60 5.73 13.31 9.18
N ILE A 61 6.58 12.28 9.10
CA ILE A 61 6.15 10.88 9.00
C ILE A 61 5.33 10.51 10.23
N LYS A 62 4.25 9.73 10.05
CA LYS A 62 3.33 9.34 11.11
C LYS A 62 3.14 7.82 11.24
N GLN A 63 3.36 7.09 10.17
CA GLN A 63 3.22 5.64 10.16
C GLN A 63 4.55 5.02 9.75
N ILE A 64 4.92 3.95 10.42
CA ILE A 64 6.14 3.19 10.12
C ILE A 64 5.74 1.79 9.72
N GLU A 65 6.35 1.34 8.64
CA GLU A 65 6.44 -0.06 8.28
C GLU A 65 7.89 -0.51 8.41
N SER A 66 8.14 -1.52 9.24
CA SER A 66 9.49 -2.07 9.42
C SER A 66 9.86 -3.01 8.27
N ALA A 67 11.15 -3.26 8.12
CA ALA A 67 11.67 -4.18 7.11
C ALA A 67 12.69 -5.15 7.69
N GLY A 68 12.89 -6.27 7.00
CA GLY A 68 13.93 -7.23 7.34
C GLY A 68 15.34 -6.63 7.21
N SER A 69 16.22 -7.01 8.12
CA SER A 69 17.63 -6.61 8.11
C SER A 69 18.51 -7.71 8.70
N ASN A 70 19.83 -7.57 8.57
CA ASN A 70 20.80 -8.47 9.22
C ASN A 70 20.72 -8.40 10.76
N LYS A 71 20.05 -7.41 11.33
CA LYS A 71 19.78 -7.27 12.77
C LYS A 71 18.32 -7.60 13.14
N GLY A 72 17.57 -8.28 12.24
CA GLY A 72 16.16 -8.61 12.41
C GLY A 72 15.21 -7.52 11.93
N TYR A 73 13.92 -7.68 12.19
CA TYR A 73 12.83 -6.81 11.68
C TYR A 73 12.76 -5.44 12.35
N TYR A 74 13.48 -5.21 13.43
CA TYR A 74 13.50 -3.95 14.19
C TYR A 74 14.90 -3.32 14.24
N TYR A 75 15.79 -3.67 13.30
CA TYR A 75 17.13 -3.10 13.15
C TYR A 75 18.00 -3.19 14.43
N GLY A 76 17.86 -4.29 15.17
CA GLY A 76 18.60 -4.56 16.41
C GLY A 76 17.94 -4.03 17.68
N LEU A 77 16.86 -3.26 17.57
CA LEU A 77 16.03 -2.89 18.71
C LEU A 77 15.14 -4.07 19.15
N LYS A 78 14.72 -4.08 20.41
CA LYS A 78 13.66 -4.99 20.84
C LYS A 78 12.30 -4.48 20.32
N PRO A 79 11.31 -5.36 20.07
CA PRO A 79 9.99 -4.95 19.59
C PRO A 79 9.33 -3.83 20.41
N GLN A 80 9.35 -3.97 21.74
CA GLN A 80 8.80 -2.96 22.65
C GLN A 80 9.60 -1.64 22.63
N GLU A 81 10.91 -1.70 22.45
CA GLU A 81 11.77 -0.51 22.33
C GLU A 81 11.46 0.27 21.05
N MET A 82 11.34 -0.42 19.92
CA MET A 82 10.94 0.18 18.65
C MET A 82 9.57 0.88 18.77
N LYS A 83 8.60 0.21 19.42
CA LYS A 83 7.28 0.80 19.72
C LYS A 83 7.39 2.08 20.53
N ASN A 84 8.17 2.05 21.62
CA ASN A 84 8.32 3.19 22.52
C ASN A 84 8.96 4.39 21.79
N ILE A 85 10.05 4.17 21.04
CA ILE A 85 10.71 5.21 20.23
C ILE A 85 9.72 5.83 19.24
N CYS A 86 8.98 5.01 18.50
CA CYS A 86 7.98 5.53 17.56
C CYS A 86 6.90 6.35 18.29
N SER A 87 6.38 5.84 19.39
CA SER A 87 5.34 6.53 20.18
C SER A 87 5.80 7.87 20.74
N ASP A 88 7.02 7.93 21.31
CA ASP A 88 7.61 9.15 21.86
C ASP A 88 7.84 10.22 20.79
N LEU A 89 8.08 9.79 19.55
CA LEU A 89 8.22 10.65 18.38
C LEU A 89 6.87 11.00 17.71
N GLY A 90 5.74 10.54 18.26
CA GLY A 90 4.41 10.78 17.71
C GLY A 90 4.16 10.04 16.38
N MET A 91 4.82 8.91 16.21
CA MET A 91 4.64 7.96 15.10
C MET A 91 4.04 6.65 15.62
N LYS A 92 3.51 5.83 14.71
CA LYS A 92 3.01 4.49 15.00
C LYS A 92 3.73 3.47 14.12
N LEU A 93 4.24 2.41 14.72
CA LEU A 93 4.66 1.21 14.01
C LEU A 93 3.41 0.41 13.67
N SER A 94 2.92 0.54 12.45
CA SER A 94 1.62 -0.02 12.04
C SER A 94 1.73 -1.33 11.27
N SER A 95 2.86 -1.57 10.60
CA SER A 95 3.10 -2.74 9.76
C SER A 95 4.58 -3.14 9.80
N GLY A 96 4.88 -4.33 9.28
CA GLY A 96 6.25 -4.77 9.07
C GLY A 96 6.36 -5.89 8.05
N HIS A 97 7.37 -5.79 7.20
CA HIS A 97 7.74 -6.82 6.25
C HIS A 97 8.46 -7.96 6.96
N ILE A 98 7.98 -9.17 6.71
CA ILE A 98 8.49 -10.41 7.32
C ILE A 98 8.62 -11.52 6.27
N HIS A 99 9.19 -12.63 6.66
CA HIS A 99 9.17 -13.88 5.91
C HIS A 99 8.39 -14.96 6.67
N LEU A 100 7.71 -15.83 5.94
CA LEU A 100 7.13 -17.05 6.51
C LEU A 100 8.23 -18.11 6.59
N ASP A 101 8.83 -18.24 7.75
CA ASP A 101 9.91 -19.18 8.03
C ASP A 101 9.68 -19.95 9.34
N ASN A 102 10.69 -20.70 9.81
CA ASN A 102 10.62 -21.48 11.03
C ASN A 102 10.56 -20.64 12.33
N LYS A 103 10.68 -19.31 12.23
CA LYS A 103 10.53 -18.35 13.35
C LYS A 103 9.15 -17.71 13.40
N TRP A 104 8.20 -18.19 12.60
CA TRP A 104 6.87 -17.58 12.45
C TRP A 104 6.17 -17.29 13.78
N GLN A 105 6.24 -18.23 14.74
CA GLN A 105 5.64 -18.03 16.06
C GLN A 105 6.27 -16.81 16.79
N GLN A 106 7.61 -16.73 16.83
CA GLN A 106 8.31 -15.59 17.44
C GLN A 106 8.01 -14.28 16.73
N THR A 107 7.94 -14.31 15.39
CA THR A 107 7.58 -13.13 14.59
C THR A 107 6.20 -12.57 14.96
N MET A 108 5.21 -13.42 15.18
CA MET A 108 3.88 -13.01 15.63
C MET A 108 3.90 -12.44 17.06
N GLU A 109 4.65 -13.06 17.98
CA GLU A 109 4.81 -12.57 19.36
C GLU A 109 5.50 -11.20 19.39
N ASP A 110 6.52 -11.00 18.58
CA ASP A 110 7.24 -9.74 18.43
C ASP A 110 6.32 -8.65 17.84
N ALA A 111 5.44 -9.00 16.89
CA ALA A 111 4.47 -8.08 16.34
C ALA A 111 3.44 -7.61 17.38
N VAL A 112 2.97 -8.51 18.25
CA VAL A 112 2.11 -8.15 19.38
C VAL A 112 2.85 -7.19 20.33
N ALA A 113 4.08 -7.51 20.68
CA ALA A 113 4.90 -6.69 21.59
C ALA A 113 5.19 -5.31 21.01
N SER A 114 5.44 -5.21 19.71
CA SER A 114 5.68 -3.94 19.00
C SER A 114 4.40 -3.14 18.73
N GLY A 115 3.22 -3.76 18.87
CA GLY A 115 1.91 -3.11 18.64
C GLY A 115 1.58 -2.92 17.15
N GLN A 116 2.18 -3.72 16.27
CA GLN A 116 1.86 -3.74 14.85
C GLN A 116 0.42 -4.24 14.62
N GLU A 117 -0.24 -3.67 13.62
CA GLU A 117 -1.56 -4.11 13.17
C GLU A 117 -1.45 -5.14 12.03
N TYR A 118 -0.37 -5.04 11.23
CA TYR A 118 -0.15 -5.86 10.05
C TYR A 118 1.21 -6.54 10.09
N LEU A 119 1.24 -7.79 9.66
CA LEU A 119 2.43 -8.52 9.25
C LEU A 119 2.33 -8.84 7.77
N ILE A 120 3.26 -8.32 6.99
CA ILE A 120 3.26 -8.43 5.54
C ILE A 120 4.39 -9.33 5.08
N CYS A 121 4.04 -10.46 4.48
CA CYS A 121 5.04 -11.31 3.82
C CYS A 121 5.51 -10.61 2.54
N SER A 122 6.79 -10.23 2.50
CA SER A 122 7.36 -9.47 1.39
C SER A 122 8.16 -10.32 0.40
N SER A 123 8.03 -11.63 0.48
CA SER A 123 8.67 -12.55 -0.46
C SER A 123 7.88 -13.84 -0.58
N MET A 124 7.93 -14.45 -1.75
CA MET A 124 7.36 -15.78 -1.96
C MET A 124 8.12 -16.81 -1.12
N PRO A 125 7.43 -17.73 -0.41
CA PRO A 125 8.07 -18.81 0.34
C PRO A 125 8.90 -19.77 -0.54
N SER A 126 8.57 -19.86 -1.82
CA SER A 126 9.31 -20.60 -2.84
C SER A 126 9.53 -19.71 -4.08
N PRO A 127 10.73 -19.74 -4.70
CA PRO A 127 11.02 -18.90 -5.86
C PRO A 127 10.41 -19.38 -7.18
N GLU A 128 9.71 -20.52 -7.18
CA GLU A 128 9.15 -21.10 -8.40
C GLU A 128 8.00 -20.26 -8.97
N GLN A 129 8.16 -19.77 -10.20
CA GLN A 129 7.16 -19.00 -10.92
C GLN A 129 6.20 -19.92 -11.65
N THR A 130 5.35 -20.65 -10.91
CA THR A 130 4.34 -21.56 -11.45
C THR A 130 2.97 -21.36 -10.79
N VAL A 131 1.91 -21.61 -11.54
CA VAL A 131 0.53 -21.52 -11.03
C VAL A 131 0.33 -22.42 -9.79
N ASP A 132 0.89 -23.63 -9.81
CA ASP A 132 0.77 -24.58 -8.69
C ASP A 132 1.49 -24.08 -7.44
N ASN A 133 2.68 -23.47 -7.57
CA ASN A 133 3.39 -22.88 -6.44
C ASN A 133 2.60 -21.71 -5.84
N TYR A 134 2.00 -20.86 -6.68
CA TYR A 134 1.18 -19.74 -6.22
C TYR A 134 -0.10 -20.20 -5.50
N LYS A 135 -0.75 -21.27 -5.95
CA LYS A 135 -1.88 -21.89 -5.22
C LYS A 135 -1.46 -22.48 -3.87
N LYS A 136 -0.30 -23.17 -3.82
CA LYS A 136 0.26 -23.68 -2.55
C LYS A 136 0.60 -22.53 -1.60
N THR A 137 1.21 -21.46 -2.12
CA THR A 137 1.53 -20.26 -1.35
C THR A 137 0.27 -19.57 -0.82
N ALA A 138 -0.78 -19.46 -1.64
CA ALA A 138 -2.07 -18.91 -1.19
C ALA A 138 -2.66 -19.71 0.00
N ALA A 139 -2.56 -21.03 -0.03
CA ALA A 139 -2.99 -21.88 1.09
C ALA A 139 -2.13 -21.62 2.36
N ALA A 140 -0.82 -21.46 2.22
CA ALA A 140 0.07 -21.10 3.34
C ALA A 140 -0.26 -19.70 3.89
N PHE A 141 -0.59 -18.74 3.04
CA PHE A 141 -0.99 -17.39 3.44
C PHE A 141 -2.33 -17.39 4.17
N ASN A 142 -3.31 -18.17 3.71
CA ASN A 142 -4.58 -18.35 4.43
C ASN A 142 -4.33 -18.89 5.85
N LYS A 143 -3.45 -19.88 5.99
CA LYS A 143 -3.07 -20.44 7.30
C LYS A 143 -2.39 -19.38 8.18
N ALA A 144 -1.45 -18.60 7.64
CA ALA A 144 -0.81 -17.52 8.37
C ALA A 144 -1.81 -16.45 8.82
N GLY A 145 -2.79 -16.14 7.95
CA GLY A 145 -3.90 -15.22 8.27
C GLY A 145 -4.76 -15.72 9.44
N GLU A 146 -5.08 -17.03 9.48
CA GLU A 146 -5.77 -17.64 10.63
C GLU A 146 -4.98 -17.50 11.93
N ASP A 147 -3.66 -17.70 11.88
CA ASP A 147 -2.81 -17.62 13.06
C ASP A 147 -2.68 -16.17 13.56
N CYS A 148 -2.49 -15.21 12.66
CA CYS A 148 -2.49 -13.77 12.98
C CYS A 148 -3.83 -13.30 13.56
N LYS A 149 -4.94 -13.78 13.03
CA LYS A 149 -6.29 -13.40 13.50
C LYS A 149 -6.52 -13.77 14.96
N LYS A 150 -5.95 -14.89 15.46
CA LYS A 150 -6.01 -15.30 16.87
C LYS A 150 -5.34 -14.29 17.80
N LEU A 151 -4.36 -13.54 17.29
CA LEU A 151 -3.61 -12.51 18.02
C LEU A 151 -4.09 -11.09 17.71
N ASN A 152 -5.21 -10.96 17.00
CA ASN A 152 -5.74 -9.68 16.53
C ASN A 152 -4.76 -8.88 15.65
N ILE A 153 -3.94 -9.58 14.91
CA ILE A 153 -3.04 -9.05 13.87
C ILE A 153 -3.61 -9.44 12.51
N LYS A 154 -3.36 -8.64 11.49
CA LYS A 154 -3.75 -8.90 10.12
C LYS A 154 -2.53 -9.38 9.34
N PHE A 155 -2.67 -10.47 8.64
CA PHE A 155 -1.67 -10.96 7.70
C PHE A 155 -1.88 -10.37 6.32
N GLY A 156 -0.80 -10.17 5.55
CA GLY A 156 -0.87 -9.73 4.17
C GLY A 156 0.34 -10.13 3.34
N TYR A 157 0.26 -9.82 2.06
CA TYR A 157 1.30 -10.07 1.07
C TYR A 157 1.61 -8.80 0.28
N HIS A 158 2.90 -8.53 0.06
CA HIS A 158 3.44 -7.46 -0.76
C HIS A 158 4.02 -8.00 -2.07
N ASN A 159 3.62 -7.43 -3.19
CA ASN A 159 4.08 -7.81 -4.51
C ASN A 159 5.33 -7.05 -4.98
N HIS A 160 6.06 -7.69 -5.89
CA HIS A 160 7.08 -7.08 -6.75
C HIS A 160 6.61 -7.10 -8.20
N ASP A 161 7.54 -7.19 -9.17
CA ASP A 161 7.24 -7.25 -10.60
C ASP A 161 6.96 -8.67 -11.09
N PHE A 162 7.65 -9.67 -10.56
CA PHE A 162 7.60 -11.05 -11.06
C PHE A 162 6.24 -11.73 -10.87
N GLU A 163 5.40 -11.30 -9.92
CA GLU A 163 4.04 -11.84 -9.76
C GLU A 163 3.11 -11.45 -10.92
N PHE A 164 3.47 -10.44 -11.68
CA PHE A 164 2.70 -10.03 -12.85
C PHE A 164 3.07 -10.79 -14.13
N GLU A 165 3.99 -11.75 -14.03
CA GLU A 165 4.29 -12.68 -15.13
C GLU A 165 3.06 -13.52 -15.47
N LYS A 166 2.93 -13.81 -16.76
CA LYS A 166 1.85 -14.64 -17.27
C LYS A 166 2.37 -16.04 -17.57
N VAL A 167 1.90 -17.01 -16.80
CA VAL A 167 2.27 -18.43 -16.92
C VAL A 167 1.03 -19.25 -17.26
N ASN A 168 1.10 -20.03 -18.34
CA ASN A 168 -0.01 -20.84 -18.86
C ASN A 168 -1.30 -20.04 -19.10
N GLY A 169 -1.18 -18.77 -19.43
CA GLY A 169 -2.31 -17.87 -19.67
C GLY A 169 -2.86 -17.15 -18.44
N GLU A 170 -2.40 -17.48 -17.24
CA GLU A 170 -2.80 -16.85 -15.97
C GLU A 170 -1.72 -15.86 -15.48
N VAL A 171 -2.11 -14.71 -14.96
CA VAL A 171 -1.23 -13.79 -14.23
C VAL A 171 -1.05 -14.34 -12.83
N LEU A 172 0.20 -14.51 -12.39
CA LEU A 172 0.49 -15.16 -11.11
C LEU A 172 -0.07 -14.38 -9.91
N TYR A 173 -0.06 -13.05 -9.97
CA TYR A 173 -0.69 -12.22 -8.92
C TYR A 173 -2.19 -12.45 -8.81
N ASP A 174 -2.89 -12.62 -9.95
CA ASP A 174 -4.32 -12.94 -9.97
C ASP A 174 -4.57 -14.34 -9.37
N VAL A 175 -3.63 -15.28 -9.56
CA VAL A 175 -3.71 -16.59 -8.89
C VAL A 175 -3.68 -16.44 -7.37
N LEU A 176 -2.79 -15.58 -6.81
CA LEU A 176 -2.79 -15.30 -5.36
C LEU A 176 -4.10 -14.64 -4.92
N LEU A 177 -4.55 -13.60 -5.61
CA LEU A 177 -5.78 -12.87 -5.29
C LEU A 177 -7.01 -13.79 -5.24
N ASN A 178 -7.11 -14.71 -6.20
CA ASN A 178 -8.26 -15.59 -6.36
C ASN A 178 -8.24 -16.83 -5.45
N ASN A 179 -7.07 -17.19 -4.90
CA ASN A 179 -6.91 -18.36 -4.02
C ASN A 179 -6.64 -17.99 -2.55
N THR A 180 -6.59 -16.71 -2.21
CA THR A 180 -6.51 -16.23 -0.83
C THR A 180 -7.87 -15.75 -0.33
N ASP A 181 -8.19 -16.09 0.93
CA ASP A 181 -9.38 -15.61 1.62
C ASP A 181 -9.22 -14.13 1.97
N ALA A 182 -10.16 -13.28 1.52
CA ALA A 182 -10.13 -11.84 1.73
C ALA A 182 -10.27 -11.43 3.21
N ASP A 183 -10.85 -12.28 4.06
CA ASP A 183 -10.98 -12.04 5.50
C ASP A 183 -9.73 -12.44 6.30
N LEU A 184 -8.81 -13.16 5.66
CA LEU A 184 -7.58 -13.67 6.27
C LEU A 184 -6.32 -13.02 5.73
N VAL A 185 -6.27 -12.76 4.42
CA VAL A 185 -5.08 -12.28 3.73
C VAL A 185 -5.35 -10.92 3.10
N ASN A 186 -4.69 -9.90 3.55
CA ASN A 186 -4.71 -8.58 2.96
C ASN A 186 -3.65 -8.47 1.85
N MET A 187 -3.86 -7.57 0.89
CA MET A 187 -2.83 -7.27 -0.11
C MET A 187 -2.26 -5.88 0.16
N GLU A 188 -0.95 -5.82 0.25
CA GLU A 188 -0.20 -4.57 0.17
C GLU A 188 0.26 -4.39 -1.27
N LEU A 189 -0.41 -3.51 -2.00
CA LEU A 189 -0.10 -3.30 -3.41
C LEU A 189 1.05 -2.32 -3.57
N ASP A 190 2.19 -2.79 -4.09
CA ASP A 190 3.24 -1.89 -4.56
C ASP A 190 2.85 -1.33 -5.93
N LEU A 191 2.46 -0.06 -5.91
CA LEU A 191 1.95 0.65 -7.08
C LEU A 191 3.05 0.90 -8.13
N GLY A 192 4.29 1.03 -7.68
CA GLY A 192 5.45 1.21 -8.55
C GLY A 192 5.75 -0.05 -9.36
N TRP A 193 5.79 -1.20 -8.72
CA TRP A 193 6.00 -2.47 -9.41
C TRP A 193 4.85 -2.80 -10.37
N VAL A 194 3.60 -2.49 -10.01
CA VAL A 194 2.46 -2.67 -10.92
C VAL A 194 2.67 -1.88 -12.22
N VAL A 195 3.00 -0.59 -12.15
CA VAL A 195 3.21 0.22 -13.38
C VAL A 195 4.49 -0.18 -14.12
N ALA A 196 5.53 -0.63 -13.42
CA ALA A 196 6.77 -1.10 -14.04
C ALA A 196 6.56 -2.33 -14.93
N THR A 197 5.53 -3.13 -14.66
CA THR A 197 5.13 -4.29 -15.49
C THR A 197 4.12 -3.92 -16.58
N GLY A 198 3.78 -2.64 -16.73
CA GLY A 198 2.80 -2.16 -17.72
C GLY A 198 1.34 -2.37 -17.30
N ASN A 199 1.10 -2.76 -16.06
CA ASN A 199 -0.25 -2.90 -15.51
C ASN A 199 -0.75 -1.58 -14.90
N ASP A 200 -2.08 -1.46 -14.76
CA ASP A 200 -2.73 -0.29 -14.16
C ASP A 200 -3.28 -0.65 -12.77
N PRO A 201 -2.77 -0.03 -11.69
CA PRO A 201 -3.29 -0.23 -10.35
C PRO A 201 -4.80 0.03 -10.22
N LEU A 202 -5.34 0.96 -10.99
CA LEU A 202 -6.77 1.30 -10.97
C LEU A 202 -7.64 0.14 -11.46
N THR A 203 -7.11 -0.69 -12.37
CA THR A 203 -7.77 -1.92 -12.81
C THR A 203 -7.87 -2.92 -11.67
N TYR A 204 -6.81 -3.08 -10.86
CA TYR A 204 -6.85 -3.92 -9.66
C TYR A 204 -7.85 -3.43 -8.63
N PHE A 205 -7.89 -2.12 -8.35
CA PHE A 205 -8.86 -1.54 -7.41
C PHE A 205 -10.31 -1.76 -7.85
N LYS A 206 -10.57 -1.67 -9.16
CA LYS A 206 -11.90 -1.87 -9.75
C LYS A 206 -12.32 -3.34 -9.70
N ASN A 207 -11.41 -4.25 -10.02
CA ASN A 207 -11.70 -5.68 -10.09
C ASN A 207 -11.79 -6.33 -8.70
N TYR A 208 -11.04 -5.80 -7.73
CA TYR A 208 -10.95 -6.32 -6.36
C TYR A 208 -11.18 -5.19 -5.32
N PRO A 209 -12.39 -4.59 -5.28
CA PRO A 209 -12.65 -3.45 -4.39
C PRO A 209 -12.49 -3.86 -2.92
N GLY A 210 -11.84 -2.98 -2.14
CA GLY A 210 -11.60 -3.22 -0.71
C GLY A 210 -10.42 -4.15 -0.38
N ARG A 211 -9.76 -4.72 -1.37
CA ARG A 211 -8.77 -5.79 -1.22
C ARG A 211 -7.37 -5.30 -0.86
N PHE A 212 -7.09 -3.98 -1.02
CA PHE A 212 -5.76 -3.38 -0.89
C PHE A 212 -5.71 -2.34 0.24
N PRO A 213 -5.78 -2.77 1.52
CA PRO A 213 -5.74 -1.85 2.65
C PRO A 213 -4.38 -1.19 2.86
N LEU A 214 -3.33 -1.73 2.30
CA LEU A 214 -1.98 -1.19 2.35
C LEU A 214 -1.44 -0.94 0.94
N TRP A 215 -0.67 0.14 0.79
CA TRP A 215 0.00 0.45 -0.46
C TRP A 215 1.45 0.84 -0.22
N HIS A 216 2.34 0.39 -1.10
CA HIS A 216 3.59 1.10 -1.32
C HIS A 216 3.39 2.16 -2.39
N LEU A 217 3.52 3.40 -1.98
CA LEU A 217 3.51 4.55 -2.87
C LEU A 217 4.94 4.76 -3.34
N LYS A 218 5.25 4.24 -4.52
CA LYS A 218 6.57 4.21 -5.16
C LYS A 218 6.43 4.74 -6.57
N ASP A 219 7.12 5.83 -6.92
CA ASP A 219 7.16 6.34 -8.29
C ASP A 219 8.32 5.69 -9.05
N MET A 220 8.14 5.40 -10.34
CA MET A 220 9.06 4.59 -11.13
C MET A 220 9.50 5.30 -12.41
N ASP A 221 10.80 5.39 -12.62
CA ASP A 221 11.40 5.64 -13.92
C ASP A 221 11.36 4.34 -14.75
N LEU A 222 10.39 4.25 -15.66
CA LEU A 222 10.17 3.04 -16.45
C LEU A 222 11.33 2.70 -17.40
N ALA A 223 12.08 3.71 -17.84
CA ALA A 223 13.23 3.49 -18.75
C ALA A 223 14.39 2.80 -18.01
N LYS A 224 14.57 3.12 -16.74
CA LYS A 224 15.61 2.53 -15.89
C LYS A 224 15.10 1.36 -15.05
N LYS A 225 13.78 1.19 -14.93
CA LYS A 225 13.13 0.29 -13.98
C LYS A 225 13.58 0.52 -12.53
N HIS A 226 13.76 1.77 -12.15
CA HIS A 226 14.20 2.20 -10.83
C HIS A 226 13.13 3.08 -10.19
N SER A 227 13.05 3.06 -8.86
CA SER A 227 12.27 4.03 -8.12
C SER A 227 12.88 5.44 -8.24
N THR A 228 12.04 6.45 -8.17
CA THR A 228 12.45 7.86 -8.29
C THR A 228 11.60 8.74 -7.39
N GLU A 229 12.00 10.01 -7.23
CA GLU A 229 11.23 10.97 -6.47
C GLU A 229 9.86 11.24 -7.11
N PHE A 230 8.86 11.47 -6.30
CA PHE A 230 7.47 11.68 -6.71
C PHE A 230 7.31 12.78 -7.74
N GLY A 231 6.59 12.47 -8.81
CA GLY A 231 6.32 13.35 -9.93
C GLY A 231 7.42 13.38 -10.98
N LYS A 232 8.50 12.59 -10.82
CA LYS A 232 9.55 12.39 -11.82
C LYS A 232 9.38 11.07 -12.59
N GLY A 233 8.53 10.18 -12.10
CA GLY A 233 8.25 8.86 -12.68
C GLY A 233 6.91 8.79 -13.42
N ALA A 234 6.44 7.57 -13.59
CA ALA A 234 5.26 7.26 -14.39
C ALA A 234 3.96 7.17 -13.56
N LEU A 235 4.04 7.13 -12.23
CA LEU A 235 2.87 6.93 -11.40
C LEU A 235 2.02 8.19 -11.30
N ASN A 236 0.74 8.11 -11.71
CA ASN A 236 -0.20 9.20 -11.47
C ASN A 236 -0.69 9.19 -10.01
N ILE A 237 0.18 9.63 -9.09
CA ILE A 237 -0.04 9.57 -7.64
C ILE A 237 -1.36 10.23 -7.24
N LYS A 238 -1.69 11.40 -7.81
CA LYS A 238 -2.93 12.10 -7.50
C LYS A 238 -4.17 11.27 -7.85
N GLN A 239 -4.21 10.71 -9.04
CA GLN A 239 -5.34 9.89 -9.48
C GLN A 239 -5.49 8.64 -8.63
N ILE A 240 -4.39 8.00 -8.27
CA ILE A 240 -4.38 6.81 -7.42
C ILE A 240 -4.89 7.12 -6.02
N LEU A 241 -4.41 8.19 -5.38
CA LEU A 241 -4.87 8.59 -4.06
C LEU A 241 -6.37 8.90 -4.00
N GLN A 242 -6.96 9.39 -5.09
CA GLN A 242 -8.40 9.60 -5.22
C GLN A 242 -9.21 8.29 -5.19
N GLN A 243 -8.58 7.15 -5.46
CA GLN A 243 -9.22 5.82 -5.42
C GLN A 243 -9.01 5.08 -4.08
N SER A 244 -8.48 5.75 -3.08
CA SER A 244 -8.20 5.17 -1.76
C SER A 244 -9.41 4.47 -1.12
N LYS A 245 -10.61 5.04 -1.30
CA LYS A 245 -11.85 4.42 -0.80
C LYS A 245 -12.20 3.14 -1.56
N LEU A 246 -12.05 3.14 -2.88
CA LEU A 246 -12.35 1.97 -3.72
C LEU A 246 -11.42 0.79 -3.40
N SER A 247 -10.14 1.05 -3.23
CA SER A 247 -9.15 0.03 -2.88
C SER A 247 -9.29 -0.50 -1.45
N GLY A 248 -9.96 0.25 -0.55
CA GLY A 248 -10.05 -0.03 0.87
C GLY A 248 -8.84 0.44 1.69
N MET A 249 -8.02 1.35 1.14
CA MET A 249 -6.78 1.82 1.75
C MET A 249 -6.97 2.31 3.19
N LYS A 250 -6.12 1.82 4.08
CA LYS A 250 -5.96 2.25 5.48
C LYS A 250 -4.66 3.01 5.68
N TYR A 251 -3.57 2.48 5.14
CA TYR A 251 -2.24 3.06 5.20
C TYR A 251 -1.60 3.05 3.82
N PHE A 252 -0.78 4.04 3.53
CA PHE A 252 0.21 3.95 2.47
C PHE A 252 1.58 4.31 3.02
N TYR A 253 2.60 3.63 2.52
CA TYR A 253 3.99 3.84 2.89
C TYR A 253 4.74 4.33 1.67
N VAL A 254 5.45 5.44 1.81
CA VAL A 254 6.39 5.89 0.78
C VAL A 254 7.53 4.90 0.75
N GLU A 255 7.87 4.41 -0.42
CA GLU A 255 9.06 3.60 -0.62
C GLU A 255 9.86 4.11 -1.82
N GLN A 256 11.17 4.20 -1.64
CA GLN A 256 12.13 4.52 -2.69
C GLN A 256 13.41 3.73 -2.41
N GLU A 257 13.95 3.06 -3.41
CA GLU A 257 15.09 2.14 -3.27
C GLU A 257 16.35 2.68 -3.92
N GLU A 258 16.19 3.52 -4.96
CA GLU A 258 17.26 4.23 -5.66
C GLU A 258 17.08 5.74 -5.50
N TYR A 259 18.19 6.44 -5.42
CA TYR A 259 18.20 7.86 -5.09
C TYR A 259 19.09 8.64 -6.05
N THR A 260 18.64 9.84 -6.42
CA THR A 260 19.49 10.80 -7.15
C THR A 260 20.43 11.57 -6.20
N HIS A 261 20.07 11.60 -4.90
CA HIS A 261 20.81 12.26 -3.82
C HIS A 261 20.91 11.30 -2.61
N SER A 262 20.94 11.82 -1.40
CA SER A 262 20.78 10.98 -0.20
C SER A 262 19.31 10.57 -0.01
N PRO A 263 19.03 9.42 0.64
CA PRO A 263 17.66 9.02 0.96
C PRO A 263 16.85 10.12 1.66
N MET A 264 17.50 10.88 2.54
CA MET A 264 16.87 11.96 3.30
C MET A 264 16.47 13.15 2.41
N GLU A 265 17.31 13.51 1.42
CA GLU A 265 17.01 14.58 0.46
C GLU A 265 15.88 14.17 -0.47
N SER A 266 15.95 12.97 -1.04
CA SER A 266 14.87 12.40 -1.87
C SER A 266 13.55 12.34 -1.08
N MET A 267 13.59 11.93 0.18
CA MET A 267 12.38 11.92 1.03
C MET A 267 11.83 13.32 1.28
N LYS A 268 12.67 14.36 1.45
CA LYS A 268 12.19 15.75 1.55
C LYS A 268 11.45 16.18 0.29
N GLU A 269 11.92 15.79 -0.90
CA GLU A 269 11.24 16.06 -2.17
C GLU A 269 9.90 15.34 -2.23
N ASN A 270 9.86 14.06 -1.88
CA ASN A 270 8.62 13.26 -1.83
C ASN A 270 7.59 13.87 -0.88
N MET A 271 8.02 14.27 0.31
CA MET A 271 7.15 14.94 1.29
C MET A 271 6.65 16.29 0.80
N ALA A 272 7.51 17.07 0.13
CA ALA A 272 7.12 18.35 -0.46
C ALA A 272 6.09 18.16 -1.60
N TYR A 273 6.24 17.12 -2.40
CA TYR A 273 5.27 16.75 -3.44
C TYR A 273 3.92 16.39 -2.83
N LEU A 274 3.88 15.46 -1.86
CA LEU A 274 2.64 15.03 -1.21
C LEU A 274 1.91 16.18 -0.49
N LYS A 275 2.65 17.10 0.13
CA LYS A 275 2.06 18.27 0.81
C LYS A 275 1.35 19.24 -0.15
N LYS A 276 1.70 19.23 -1.44
CA LYS A 276 1.04 20.05 -2.48
C LYS A 276 -0.21 19.38 -3.03
N LEU A 277 -0.35 18.06 -2.85
CA LEU A 277 -1.54 17.35 -3.31
C LEU A 277 -2.70 17.58 -2.35
N ASN A 278 -3.86 17.85 -2.95
CA ASN A 278 -5.16 17.85 -2.27
C ASN A 278 -5.93 16.62 -2.75
N PHE A 279 -6.16 15.64 -1.89
CA PHE A 279 -6.86 14.38 -2.20
C PHE A 279 -7.67 13.87 -1.00
#